data_d72b2478725be7a0ba4180976f1be52e
#
_entry.id   d72b2478725be7a0ba4180976f1be52e
#
_cell.length_a   1.000
_cell.length_b   1.000
_cell.length_c   1.000
_cell.angle_alpha   90.00
_cell.angle_beta   90.00
_cell.angle_gamma   90.00
#
_symmetry.space_group_name_H-M   'P 1'
#
loop_
_entity.id
_entity.type
_entity.pdbx_description
1 polymer ?
#
loop_
_entity_poly.entity_id
_entity_poly.type
_entity_poly.pdbx_seq_one_letter_code
_entity_poly.pdbx_strand_id
1 'polypeptide(L)'
;IRDRYFRAMDTHMLSFETLRPGDRELVDLAFNKKKADDRKEWLRQFVPGTYLDHRIRQIPISDFINKELILFSMADNIRSIPSVVDGLKPGQRKVLFGCFKRKLKTEIKVQQLQGYVSEHTAYHHGDSSLVMTIVGLAQDFCGSNNVNLLLPNGQFGTRSMGGKDAASARYIFTAVPRITRQLFNAADDALLNYLDDDGQSIEPEWYVPVVPHVLLNGAEGIGTGWSTFVPN
;
A
#
# COMPACT_ATOMS: atom_id res chain seq x y z
N ILE A 1 23.08 -10.41 -9.77
CA ILE A 1 22.49 -9.56 -10.84
C ILE A 1 23.56 -9.21 -11.87
N ARG A 2 24.67 -8.55 -11.49
CA ARG A 2 25.74 -8.13 -12.40
C ARG A 2 26.22 -9.27 -13.31
N ASP A 3 26.63 -10.39 -12.73
CA ASP A 3 27.25 -11.48 -13.48
C ASP A 3 26.24 -12.29 -14.31
N ARG A 4 24.96 -12.30 -13.94
CA ARG A 4 23.91 -13.01 -14.65
C ARG A 4 23.24 -12.16 -15.73
N TYR A 5 22.96 -10.89 -15.46
CA TYR A 5 22.18 -10.04 -16.36
C TYR A 5 23.04 -9.08 -17.17
N PHE A 6 23.99 -8.36 -16.55
CA PHE A 6 24.77 -7.37 -17.28
C PHE A 6 25.82 -7.98 -18.25
N ARG A 7 26.33 -9.19 -17.97
CA ARG A 7 27.23 -9.89 -18.92
C ARG A 7 26.50 -10.46 -20.12
N ALA A 8 25.20 -10.68 -20.02
CA ALA A 8 24.36 -11.21 -21.08
C ALA A 8 23.16 -10.27 -21.35
N MET A 9 23.38 -8.96 -21.33
CA MET A 9 22.33 -7.94 -21.43
C MET A 9 21.46 -8.14 -22.67
N ASP A 10 22.06 -8.44 -23.80
CA ASP A 10 21.35 -8.66 -25.08
C ASP A 10 20.34 -9.82 -24.99
N THR A 11 20.57 -10.77 -24.10
CA THR A 11 19.64 -11.90 -23.88
C THR A 11 18.47 -11.54 -22.96
N HIS A 12 18.52 -10.40 -22.27
CA HIS A 12 17.51 -9.94 -21.32
C HIS A 12 16.85 -8.63 -21.74
N MET A 13 17.35 -7.98 -22.77
CA MET A 13 16.81 -6.74 -23.28
C MET A 13 15.56 -6.97 -24.12
N LEU A 14 14.52 -6.19 -23.84
CA LEU A 14 13.32 -6.07 -24.66
C LEU A 14 13.44 -4.78 -25.50
N SER A 15 13.11 -4.84 -26.76
CA SER A 15 13.00 -3.68 -27.64
C SER A 15 11.57 -3.47 -28.09
N PHE A 16 11.21 -2.21 -28.29
CA PHE A 16 9.92 -1.91 -28.88
C PHE A 16 9.98 -2.04 -30.41
N GLU A 17 8.88 -2.48 -30.98
CA GLU A 17 8.66 -2.46 -32.42
C GLU A 17 8.45 -1.02 -32.92
N THR A 18 8.44 -0.84 -34.23
CA THR A 18 8.00 0.40 -34.86
C THR A 18 6.55 0.67 -34.47
N LEU A 19 6.22 1.95 -34.24
CA LEU A 19 4.87 2.38 -33.88
C LEU A 19 3.83 1.85 -34.87
N ARG A 20 2.80 1.25 -34.35
CA ARG A 20 1.65 0.76 -35.11
C ARG A 20 0.50 1.79 -35.06
N PRO A 21 -0.45 1.74 -36.00
CA PRO A 21 -1.69 2.49 -35.88
C PRO A 21 -2.38 2.21 -34.54
N GLY A 22 -2.78 3.26 -33.82
CA GLY A 22 -3.41 3.16 -32.47
C GLY A 22 -2.43 3.22 -31.28
N ASP A 23 -1.13 3.03 -31.46
CA ASP A 23 -0.16 3.07 -30.36
C ASP A 23 -0.06 4.47 -29.75
N ARG A 24 -0.19 5.52 -30.56
CA ARG A 24 -0.16 6.90 -30.07
C ARG A 24 -1.31 7.21 -29.14
N GLU A 25 -2.49 6.73 -29.48
CA GLU A 25 -3.71 6.85 -28.68
C GLU A 25 -3.60 6.09 -27.37
N LEU A 26 -2.96 4.91 -27.36
CA LEU A 26 -2.70 4.13 -26.15
C LEU A 26 -1.68 4.81 -25.22
N VAL A 27 -0.62 5.39 -25.78
CA VAL A 27 0.34 6.21 -25.01
C VAL A 27 -0.35 7.42 -24.40
N ASP A 28 -1.20 8.09 -25.19
CA ASP A 28 -1.98 9.22 -24.70
C ASP A 28 -2.97 8.80 -23.61
N LEU A 29 -3.65 7.68 -23.76
CA LEU A 29 -4.51 7.06 -22.73
C LEU A 29 -3.73 6.83 -21.43
N ALA A 30 -2.57 6.20 -21.51
CA ALA A 30 -1.79 5.81 -20.34
C ALA A 30 -1.22 7.01 -19.57
N PHE A 31 -0.75 8.05 -20.26
CA PHE A 31 0.09 9.10 -19.68
C PHE A 31 -0.51 10.51 -19.69
N ASN A 32 -1.56 10.77 -20.45
CA ASN A 32 -2.16 12.11 -20.48
C ASN A 32 -2.97 12.37 -19.21
N LYS A 33 -2.61 13.43 -18.48
CA LYS A 33 -3.29 13.82 -17.23
C LYS A 33 -4.80 14.09 -17.38
N LYS A 34 -5.26 14.44 -18.59
CA LYS A 34 -6.68 14.73 -18.86
C LYS A 34 -7.52 13.47 -19.12
N LYS A 35 -6.90 12.31 -19.24
CA LYS A 35 -7.57 11.04 -19.59
C LYS A 35 -7.76 10.11 -18.38
N ALA A 36 -8.07 10.67 -17.20
CA ALA A 36 -8.29 9.87 -16.01
C ALA A 36 -9.49 8.92 -16.13
N ASP A 37 -10.59 9.38 -16.73
CA ASP A 37 -11.80 8.56 -16.90
C ASP A 37 -11.60 7.45 -17.94
N ASP A 38 -10.87 7.74 -19.03
CA ASP A 38 -10.50 6.70 -20.00
C ASP A 38 -9.62 5.62 -19.36
N ARG A 39 -8.69 6.01 -18.46
CA ARG A 39 -7.89 5.03 -17.70
C ARG A 39 -8.71 4.18 -16.75
N LYS A 40 -9.76 4.72 -16.13
CA LYS A 40 -10.69 3.92 -15.31
C LYS A 40 -11.33 2.80 -16.14
N GLU A 41 -11.80 3.14 -17.35
CA GLU A 41 -12.40 2.16 -18.23
C GLU A 41 -11.38 1.11 -18.70
N TRP A 42 -10.18 1.55 -19.06
CA TRP A 42 -9.08 0.64 -19.40
C TRP A 42 -8.78 -0.36 -18.27
N LEU A 43 -8.72 0.11 -17.02
CA LEU A 43 -8.45 -0.75 -15.86
C LEU A 43 -9.62 -1.68 -15.52
N ARG A 44 -10.88 -1.26 -15.75
CA ARG A 44 -12.06 -2.13 -15.57
C ARG A 44 -12.07 -3.32 -16.51
N GLN A 45 -11.45 -3.18 -17.67
CA GLN A 45 -11.35 -4.25 -18.67
C GLN A 45 -10.21 -5.24 -18.37
N PHE A 46 -9.45 -5.03 -17.28
CA PHE A 46 -8.37 -5.93 -16.90
C PHE A 46 -8.87 -7.35 -16.62
N VAL A 47 -8.22 -8.32 -17.24
CA VAL A 47 -8.51 -9.74 -17.04
C VAL A 47 -7.41 -10.34 -16.15
N PRO A 48 -7.74 -10.91 -14.98
CA PRO A 48 -6.76 -11.60 -14.14
C PRO A 48 -6.03 -12.70 -14.92
N GLY A 49 -4.73 -12.82 -14.70
CA GLY A 49 -3.87 -13.75 -15.45
C GLY A 49 -3.27 -13.15 -16.72
N THR A 50 -3.60 -11.89 -17.07
CA THR A 50 -2.90 -11.18 -18.14
C THR A 50 -1.43 -10.97 -17.77
N TYR A 51 -0.52 -11.31 -18.66
CA TYR A 51 0.91 -11.07 -18.50
C TYR A 51 1.60 -10.95 -19.86
N LEU A 52 2.77 -10.32 -19.88
CA LEU A 52 3.63 -10.26 -21.05
C LEU A 52 4.50 -11.54 -21.13
N ASP A 53 4.58 -12.18 -22.30
CA ASP A 53 5.50 -13.31 -22.51
C ASP A 53 6.94 -12.82 -22.54
N HIS A 54 7.68 -13.06 -21.46
CA HIS A 54 9.09 -12.64 -21.30
C HIS A 54 10.09 -13.36 -22.22
N ARG A 55 9.65 -14.35 -23.01
CA ARG A 55 10.48 -15.00 -24.03
C ARG A 55 10.56 -14.18 -25.32
N ILE A 56 9.61 -13.29 -25.54
CA ILE A 56 9.57 -12.39 -26.69
C ILE A 56 10.62 -11.29 -26.48
N ARG A 57 11.39 -10.96 -27.53
CA ARG A 57 12.46 -9.96 -27.48
C ARG A 57 12.05 -8.60 -28.03
N GLN A 58 11.02 -8.59 -28.85
CA GLN A 58 10.51 -7.40 -29.48
C GLN A 58 8.99 -7.34 -29.30
N ILE A 59 8.49 -6.27 -28.73
CA ILE A 59 7.08 -6.11 -28.34
C ILE A 59 6.48 -4.83 -28.92
N PRO A 60 5.22 -4.84 -29.33
CA PRO A 60 4.50 -3.62 -29.63
C PRO A 60 4.22 -2.80 -28.37
N ILE A 61 4.08 -1.52 -28.50
CA ILE A 61 3.72 -0.61 -27.38
C ILE A 61 2.36 -1.00 -26.79
N SER A 62 1.41 -1.43 -27.63
CA SER A 62 0.11 -1.92 -27.18
C SER A 62 0.22 -3.09 -26.20
N ASP A 63 1.12 -4.02 -26.42
CA ASP A 63 1.33 -5.15 -25.51
C ASP A 63 1.95 -4.71 -24.19
N PHE A 64 2.93 -3.82 -24.24
CA PHE A 64 3.50 -3.23 -23.02
C PHE A 64 2.42 -2.53 -22.18
N ILE A 65 1.60 -1.68 -22.78
CA ILE A 65 0.57 -0.94 -22.05
C ILE A 65 -0.49 -1.89 -21.48
N ASN A 66 -1.00 -2.84 -22.29
CA ASN A 66 -2.15 -3.65 -21.91
C ASN A 66 -1.81 -4.94 -21.16
N LYS A 67 -0.53 -5.36 -21.12
CA LYS A 67 -0.11 -6.61 -20.46
C LYS A 67 0.94 -6.42 -19.37
N GLU A 68 1.66 -5.29 -19.35
CA GLU A 68 2.70 -5.00 -18.36
C GLU A 68 2.36 -3.76 -17.52
N LEU A 69 2.16 -2.60 -18.16
CA LEU A 69 1.84 -1.37 -17.46
C LEU A 69 0.51 -1.45 -16.68
N ILE A 70 -0.45 -2.19 -17.21
CA ILE A 70 -1.74 -2.40 -16.54
C ILE A 70 -1.57 -3.12 -15.20
N LEU A 71 -0.62 -4.06 -15.08
CA LEU A 71 -0.34 -4.77 -13.84
C LEU A 71 0.18 -3.82 -12.75
N PHE A 72 1.11 -2.95 -13.12
CA PHE A 72 1.58 -1.89 -12.23
C PHE A 72 0.44 -0.96 -11.81
N SER A 73 -0.40 -0.54 -12.74
CA SER A 73 -1.52 0.36 -12.49
C SER A 73 -2.57 -0.26 -11.56
N MET A 74 -2.87 -1.55 -11.71
CA MET A 74 -3.74 -2.30 -10.81
C MET A 74 -3.13 -2.40 -9.41
N ALA A 75 -1.86 -2.76 -9.31
CA ALA A 75 -1.14 -2.85 -8.04
C ALA A 75 -1.04 -1.48 -7.33
N ASP A 76 -0.85 -0.40 -8.10
CA ASP A 76 -0.85 0.95 -7.57
C ASP A 76 -2.18 1.32 -6.93
N ASN A 77 -3.30 1.02 -7.57
CA ASN A 77 -4.63 1.26 -7.00
C ASN A 77 -4.87 0.46 -5.71
N ILE A 78 -4.51 -0.82 -5.69
CA ILE A 78 -4.64 -1.66 -4.49
C ILE A 78 -3.83 -1.09 -3.32
N ARG A 79 -2.61 -0.65 -3.58
CA ARG A 79 -1.69 -0.10 -2.57
C ARG A 79 -2.10 1.29 -2.08
N SER A 80 -2.62 2.14 -2.98
CA SER A 80 -2.74 3.58 -2.76
C SER A 80 -4.14 4.03 -2.36
N ILE A 81 -5.19 3.33 -2.84
CA ILE A 81 -6.58 3.67 -2.52
C ILE A 81 -7.00 2.94 -1.24
N PRO A 82 -7.43 3.66 -0.20
CA PRO A 82 -7.92 3.05 1.04
C PRO A 82 -9.22 2.27 0.80
N SER A 83 -9.41 1.17 1.53
CA SER A 83 -10.68 0.43 1.51
C SER A 83 -11.79 1.27 2.15
N VAL A 84 -12.98 1.28 1.54
CA VAL A 84 -14.15 1.94 2.12
C VAL A 84 -14.63 1.26 3.42
N VAL A 85 -14.34 -0.03 3.58
CA VAL A 85 -14.78 -0.82 4.74
C VAL A 85 -14.05 -0.40 6.02
N ASP A 86 -12.73 -0.31 5.98
CA ASP A 86 -11.91 0.02 7.17
C ASP A 86 -11.17 1.35 7.08
N GLY A 87 -11.19 2.01 5.91
CA GLY A 87 -10.47 3.27 5.70
C GLY A 87 -8.94 3.10 5.66
N LEU A 88 -8.43 1.87 5.54
CA LEU A 88 -7.01 1.57 5.62
C LEU A 88 -6.43 1.23 4.24
N LYS A 89 -5.18 1.61 4.05
CA LYS A 89 -4.32 1.09 2.98
C LYS A 89 -3.72 -0.25 3.42
N PRO A 90 -3.31 -1.13 2.49
CA PRO A 90 -2.71 -2.43 2.84
C PRO A 90 -1.53 -2.33 3.83
N GLY A 91 -0.63 -1.36 3.67
CA GLY A 91 0.48 -1.16 4.62
C GLY A 91 0.03 -0.84 6.03
N GLN A 92 -1.02 -0.02 6.19
CA GLN A 92 -1.61 0.29 7.50
C GLN A 92 -2.27 -0.95 8.11
N ARG A 93 -2.97 -1.74 7.29
CA ARG A 93 -3.61 -2.99 7.72
C ARG A 93 -2.59 -4.04 8.16
N LYS A 94 -1.45 -4.15 7.46
CA LYS A 94 -0.31 -4.99 7.84
C LYS A 94 0.25 -4.62 9.22
N VAL A 95 0.39 -3.32 9.50
CA VAL A 95 0.86 -2.85 10.81
C VAL A 95 -0.10 -3.27 11.93
N LEU A 96 -1.41 -3.06 11.77
CA LEU A 96 -2.41 -3.47 12.76
C LEU A 96 -2.42 -4.99 12.94
N PHE A 97 -2.39 -5.74 11.85
CA PHE A 97 -2.32 -7.19 11.89
C PHE A 97 -1.09 -7.68 12.68
N GLY A 98 0.09 -7.12 12.41
CA GLY A 98 1.31 -7.44 13.15
C GLY A 98 1.17 -7.14 14.65
N CYS A 99 0.57 -6.01 15.00
CA CYS A 99 0.30 -5.64 16.39
C CYS A 99 -0.67 -6.63 17.08
N PHE A 100 -1.74 -7.04 16.39
CA PHE A 100 -2.73 -7.97 16.91
C PHE A 100 -2.18 -9.41 17.03
N LYS A 101 -1.47 -9.88 16.00
CA LYS A 101 -0.78 -11.17 16.00
C LYS A 101 0.23 -11.28 17.14
N ARG A 102 0.98 -10.20 17.40
CA ARG A 102 1.93 -10.11 18.53
C ARG A 102 1.23 -9.96 19.88
N LYS A 103 -0.07 -9.69 19.92
CA LYS A 103 -0.81 -9.32 21.15
C LYS A 103 -0.13 -8.16 21.90
N LEU A 104 0.27 -7.12 21.16
CA LEU A 104 1.06 -6.01 21.66
C LEU A 104 0.30 -5.22 22.72
N LYS A 105 0.67 -5.40 24.00
CA LYS A 105 0.09 -4.71 25.16
C LYS A 105 1.03 -3.72 25.82
N THR A 106 2.33 -3.89 25.64
CA THR A 106 3.39 -3.07 26.22
C THR A 106 4.13 -2.31 25.13
N GLU A 107 4.85 -1.27 25.51
CA GLU A 107 5.64 -0.49 24.58
C GLU A 107 6.69 -1.32 23.83
N ILE A 108 6.88 -1.00 22.56
CA ILE A 108 7.92 -1.54 21.70
C ILE A 108 8.56 -0.41 20.89
N LYS A 109 9.85 -0.49 20.63
CA LYS A 109 10.50 0.44 19.70
C LYS A 109 9.87 0.34 18.31
N VAL A 110 9.65 1.48 17.67
CA VAL A 110 9.10 1.51 16.30
C VAL A 110 9.96 0.69 15.34
N GLN A 111 11.29 0.74 15.48
CA GLN A 111 12.19 -0.09 14.67
C GLN A 111 12.01 -1.60 14.89
N GLN A 112 11.73 -2.04 16.11
CA GLN A 112 11.48 -3.45 16.42
C GLN A 112 10.11 -3.88 15.89
N LEU A 113 9.08 -3.03 16.01
CA LEU A 113 7.77 -3.31 15.44
C LEU A 113 7.84 -3.41 13.93
N GLN A 114 8.58 -2.51 13.27
CA GLN A 114 8.80 -2.56 11.82
C GLN A 114 9.39 -3.90 11.38
N GLY A 115 10.43 -4.40 12.03
CA GLY A 115 11.02 -5.71 11.73
C GLY A 115 10.03 -6.85 11.89
N TYR A 116 9.26 -6.85 13.00
CA TYR A 116 8.23 -7.86 13.25
C TYR A 116 7.11 -7.84 12.19
N VAL A 117 6.60 -6.67 11.83
CA VAL A 117 5.57 -6.53 10.80
C VAL A 117 6.10 -7.00 9.45
N SER A 118 7.31 -6.58 9.06
CA SER A 118 7.94 -6.98 7.81
C SER A 118 8.01 -8.50 7.67
N GLU A 119 8.49 -9.19 8.70
CA GLU A 119 8.62 -10.65 8.73
C GLU A 119 7.26 -11.37 8.63
N HIS A 120 6.25 -10.88 9.38
CA HIS A 120 4.98 -11.61 9.56
C HIS A 120 3.88 -11.24 8.58
N THR A 121 4.12 -10.28 7.69
CA THR A 121 3.12 -9.79 6.73
C THR A 121 3.61 -9.75 5.29
N ALA A 122 4.75 -10.39 5.01
CA ALA A 122 5.37 -10.37 3.67
C ALA A 122 5.44 -8.93 3.10
N TYR A 123 6.02 -7.99 3.88
CA TYR A 123 6.11 -6.60 3.46
C TYR A 123 7.34 -6.37 2.57
N HIS A 124 7.12 -5.99 1.31
CA HIS A 124 8.17 -5.88 0.28
C HIS A 124 8.54 -4.44 -0.14
N HIS A 125 8.05 -3.40 0.55
CA HIS A 125 8.19 -2.00 0.11
C HIS A 125 9.26 -1.18 0.85
N GLY A 126 10.18 -1.83 1.55
CA GLY A 126 11.30 -1.19 2.26
C GLY A 126 10.95 -0.65 3.65
N ASP A 127 11.95 -0.69 4.51
CA ASP A 127 11.83 -0.43 5.95
C ASP A 127 11.37 0.99 6.28
N SER A 128 11.89 1.99 5.57
CA SER A 128 11.57 3.40 5.80
C SER A 128 10.09 3.71 5.55
N SER A 129 9.48 3.08 4.53
CA SER A 129 8.07 3.25 4.23
C SER A 129 7.19 2.67 5.34
N LEU A 130 7.56 1.51 5.88
CA LEU A 130 6.82 0.88 6.97
C LEU A 130 6.94 1.68 8.28
N VAL A 131 8.13 2.23 8.57
CA VAL A 131 8.33 3.16 9.71
C VAL A 131 7.41 4.37 9.58
N MET A 132 7.35 5.01 8.41
CA MET A 132 6.45 6.15 8.18
C MET A 132 4.97 5.77 8.37
N THR A 133 4.58 4.57 7.97
CA THR A 133 3.22 4.06 8.19
C THR A 133 2.91 3.89 9.68
N ILE A 134 3.83 3.30 10.46
CA ILE A 134 3.68 3.15 11.91
C ILE A 134 3.57 4.52 12.58
N VAL A 135 4.46 5.45 12.22
CA VAL A 135 4.45 6.82 12.75
C VAL A 135 3.14 7.53 12.42
N GLY A 136 2.67 7.43 11.18
CA GLY A 136 1.41 8.04 10.75
C GLY A 136 0.19 7.53 11.52
N LEU A 137 0.13 6.23 11.84
CA LEU A 137 -0.96 5.63 12.64
C LEU A 137 -0.94 6.06 14.12
N ALA A 138 0.19 6.55 14.60
CA ALA A 138 0.37 6.99 15.98
C ALA A 138 0.21 8.52 16.16
N GLN A 139 0.35 9.30 15.11
CA GLN A 139 0.24 10.77 15.20
C GLN A 139 -1.14 11.19 15.72
N ASP A 140 -1.17 12.13 16.67
CA ASP A 140 -2.35 12.55 17.42
C ASP A 140 -2.61 14.07 17.42
N PHE A 141 -1.83 14.84 16.64
CA PHE A 141 -2.05 16.29 16.52
C PHE A 141 -3.24 16.62 15.61
N CYS A 142 -3.86 17.78 15.82
CA CYS A 142 -4.98 18.27 14.99
C CYS A 142 -4.63 18.26 13.50
N GLY A 143 -5.45 17.57 12.68
CA GLY A 143 -5.22 17.38 11.24
C GLY A 143 -4.46 16.11 10.90
N SER A 144 -4.07 15.30 11.90
CA SER A 144 -3.57 13.93 11.70
C SER A 144 -4.71 12.90 11.89
N ASN A 145 -4.69 12.11 12.96
CA ASN A 145 -5.78 11.19 13.27
C ASN A 145 -6.72 11.81 14.33
N ASN A 146 -8.03 11.68 14.15
CA ASN A 146 -8.99 11.98 15.21
C ASN A 146 -8.91 10.91 16.32
N VAL A 147 -8.66 9.66 15.93
CA VAL A 147 -8.36 8.55 16.83
C VAL A 147 -7.10 7.85 16.35
N ASN A 148 -5.99 8.06 17.04
CA ASN A 148 -4.74 7.38 16.71
C ASN A 148 -4.83 5.89 17.06
N LEU A 149 -4.46 5.03 16.11
CA LEU A 149 -4.54 3.57 16.26
C LEU A 149 -3.34 2.97 17.00
N LEU A 150 -2.27 3.75 17.14
CA LEU A 150 -1.06 3.44 17.89
C LEU A 150 -0.73 4.61 18.82
N LEU A 151 0.02 4.37 19.89
CA LEU A 151 0.43 5.41 20.84
C LEU A 151 1.72 6.10 20.38
N PRO A 152 1.80 7.44 20.42
CA PRO A 152 2.98 8.22 20.07
C PRO A 152 3.90 8.44 21.28
N ASN A 153 4.60 7.41 21.75
CA ASN A 153 5.48 7.52 22.91
C ASN A 153 6.88 8.02 22.50
N GLY A 154 7.05 9.33 22.51
CA GLY A 154 8.21 10.07 22.05
C GLY A 154 7.83 11.15 21.03
N GLN A 155 8.78 11.55 20.18
CA GLN A 155 8.55 12.58 19.15
C GLN A 155 8.04 11.93 17.84
N PHE A 156 6.74 11.97 17.62
CA PHE A 156 6.08 11.42 16.42
C PHE A 156 5.71 12.49 15.38
N GLY A 157 6.26 13.68 15.54
CA GLY A 157 5.99 14.80 14.66
C GLY A 157 5.04 15.82 15.27
N THR A 158 5.07 17.03 14.74
CA THR A 158 4.25 18.15 15.19
C THR A 158 3.35 18.66 14.09
N ARG A 159 2.26 19.32 14.48
CA ARG A 159 1.31 19.95 13.55
C ARG A 159 1.99 20.99 12.67
N SER A 160 2.88 21.80 13.24
CA SER A 160 3.57 22.88 12.53
C SER A 160 4.46 22.36 11.40
N MET A 161 4.98 21.14 11.53
CA MET A 161 5.81 20.48 10.51
C MET A 161 5.05 19.43 9.71
N GLY A 162 3.72 19.33 9.89
CA GLY A 162 2.89 18.30 9.22
C GLY A 162 3.35 16.88 9.54
N GLY A 163 3.90 16.66 10.74
CA GLY A 163 4.37 15.36 11.20
C GLY A 163 5.72 14.90 10.64
N LYS A 164 6.40 15.74 9.84
CA LYS A 164 7.67 15.36 9.17
C LYS A 164 8.90 15.41 10.10
N ASP A 165 8.75 15.98 11.29
CA ASP A 165 9.78 16.12 12.33
C ASP A 165 9.77 14.96 13.34
N ALA A 166 9.20 13.82 12.99
CA ALA A 166 9.26 12.62 13.80
C ALA A 166 10.72 12.17 14.00
N ALA A 167 11.04 11.74 15.21
CA ALA A 167 12.37 11.22 15.52
C ALA A 167 12.62 9.86 14.84
N SER A 168 13.89 9.47 14.75
CA SER A 168 14.26 8.17 14.20
C SER A 168 13.61 7.01 14.98
N ALA A 169 13.15 5.99 14.24
CA ALA A 169 12.44 4.81 14.75
C ALA A 169 13.13 4.08 15.91
N ARG A 170 14.46 4.24 16.05
CA ARG A 170 15.27 3.65 17.14
C ARG A 170 15.07 4.34 18.49
N TYR A 171 14.54 5.56 18.51
CA TYR A 171 14.40 6.39 19.72
C TYR A 171 12.97 6.54 20.21
N ILE A 172 11.99 6.17 19.42
CA ILE A 172 10.57 6.31 19.72
C ILE A 172 9.92 4.94 19.92
N PHE A 173 8.88 4.92 20.75
CA PHE A 173 8.17 3.71 21.14
C PHE A 173 6.69 3.84 20.77
N THR A 174 6.03 2.71 20.62
CA THR A 174 4.60 2.65 20.38
C THR A 174 3.97 1.47 21.10
N ALA A 175 2.66 1.51 21.26
CA ALA A 175 1.84 0.42 21.77
C ALA A 175 0.44 0.52 21.15
N VAL A 176 -0.37 -0.50 21.29
CA VAL A 176 -1.77 -0.48 20.85
C VAL A 176 -2.63 0.11 21.97
N PRO A 177 -3.28 1.27 21.79
CA PRO A 177 -4.20 1.80 22.78
C PRO A 177 -5.46 0.92 22.87
N ARG A 178 -6.12 0.93 24.01
CA ARG A 178 -7.31 0.13 24.26
C ARG A 178 -8.43 0.40 23.23
N ILE A 179 -8.57 1.65 22.81
CA ILE A 179 -9.57 2.06 21.82
C ILE A 179 -9.44 1.31 20.51
N THR A 180 -8.22 1.00 20.06
CA THR A 180 -8.00 0.29 18.78
C THR A 180 -8.68 -1.08 18.75
N ARG A 181 -8.59 -1.84 19.84
CA ARG A 181 -9.29 -3.15 19.93
C ARG A 181 -10.78 -3.02 20.29
N GLN A 182 -11.25 -1.84 20.64
CA GLN A 182 -12.67 -1.54 20.73
C GLN A 182 -13.24 -1.19 19.35
N LEU A 183 -12.46 -0.51 18.50
CA LEU A 183 -12.82 -0.22 17.11
C LEU A 183 -12.77 -1.49 16.23
N PHE A 184 -11.73 -2.29 16.37
CA PHE A 184 -11.52 -3.54 15.64
C PHE A 184 -11.66 -4.71 16.63
N ASN A 185 -12.89 -5.23 16.78
CA ASN A 185 -13.23 -6.19 17.80
C ASN A 185 -12.48 -7.51 17.62
N ALA A 186 -11.91 -8.03 18.71
CA ALA A 186 -11.18 -9.29 18.67
C ALA A 186 -12.06 -10.51 18.34
N ALA A 187 -13.37 -10.45 18.62
CA ALA A 187 -14.30 -11.54 18.30
C ALA A 187 -14.46 -11.71 16.78
N ASP A 188 -14.24 -10.65 16.01
CA ASP A 188 -14.37 -10.68 14.54
C ASP A 188 -13.15 -11.34 13.88
N ASP A 189 -12.00 -11.42 14.54
CA ASP A 189 -10.75 -11.95 13.96
C ASP A 189 -10.94 -13.34 13.32
N ALA A 190 -11.80 -14.18 13.89
CA ALA A 190 -12.08 -15.53 13.37
C ALA A 190 -12.99 -15.54 12.11
N LEU A 191 -13.63 -14.43 11.80
CA LEU A 191 -14.57 -14.30 10.68
C LEU A 191 -13.98 -13.58 9.47
N LEU A 192 -12.78 -13.01 9.61
CA LEU A 192 -12.12 -12.25 8.56
C LEU A 192 -11.52 -13.16 7.48
N ASN A 193 -11.53 -12.68 6.25
CA ASN A 193 -10.84 -13.33 5.12
C ASN A 193 -9.38 -12.90 5.12
N TYR A 194 -8.48 -13.79 5.53
CA TYR A 194 -7.05 -13.52 5.54
C TYR A 194 -6.44 -13.80 4.17
N LEU A 195 -5.53 -12.92 3.76
CA LEU A 195 -4.74 -13.10 2.56
C LEU A 195 -3.64 -14.14 2.80
N ASP A 196 -3.16 -14.73 1.73
CA ASP A 196 -2.05 -15.69 1.73
C ASP A 196 -0.93 -15.20 0.82
N ASP A 197 0.30 -15.31 1.27
CA ASP A 197 1.50 -15.02 0.49
C ASP A 197 2.47 -16.21 0.64
N ASP A 198 2.63 -16.99 -0.42
CA ASP A 198 3.44 -18.21 -0.47
C ASP A 198 3.16 -19.21 0.68
N GLY A 199 1.88 -19.39 1.04
CA GLY A 199 1.45 -20.28 2.11
C GLY A 199 1.53 -19.68 3.52
N GLN A 200 1.90 -18.40 3.64
CA GLN A 200 1.85 -17.66 4.88
C GLN A 200 0.55 -16.83 4.95
N SER A 201 -0.28 -17.10 5.95
CA SER A 201 -1.43 -16.24 6.25
C SER A 201 -0.95 -14.89 6.78
N ILE A 202 -1.36 -13.84 6.09
CA ILE A 202 -1.00 -12.45 6.37
C ILE A 202 -2.25 -11.63 6.77
N GLU A 203 -2.26 -10.32 6.60
CA GLU A 203 -3.38 -9.46 6.99
C GLU A 203 -4.69 -9.86 6.28
N PRO A 204 -5.87 -9.52 6.86
CA PRO A 204 -7.14 -9.73 6.19
C PRO A 204 -7.31 -8.76 5.00
N GLU A 205 -8.21 -9.09 4.08
CA GLU A 205 -8.61 -8.18 2.99
C GLU A 205 -9.03 -6.81 3.52
N TRP A 206 -9.82 -6.80 4.59
CA TRP A 206 -10.18 -5.62 5.39
C TRP A 206 -10.56 -6.04 6.80
N TYR A 207 -10.49 -5.11 7.74
CA TYR A 207 -11.14 -5.20 9.03
C TYR A 207 -12.56 -4.62 8.95
N VAL A 208 -13.41 -4.97 9.93
CA VAL A 208 -14.76 -4.40 10.06
C VAL A 208 -14.83 -3.60 11.36
N PRO A 209 -14.50 -2.30 11.34
CA PRO A 209 -14.54 -1.47 12.52
C PRO A 209 -16.01 -1.22 12.96
N VAL A 210 -16.24 -1.09 14.26
CA VAL A 210 -17.59 -0.87 14.84
C VAL A 210 -18.19 0.50 14.50
N VAL A 211 -17.37 1.41 13.96
CA VAL A 211 -17.80 2.70 13.41
C VAL A 211 -17.14 2.90 12.05
N PRO A 212 -17.69 3.74 11.16
CA PRO A 212 -17.08 4.00 9.85
C PRO A 212 -15.75 4.74 10.00
N HIS A 213 -14.66 4.00 10.21
CA HIS A 213 -13.33 4.52 10.47
C HIS A 213 -12.85 5.48 9.35
N VAL A 214 -13.25 5.22 8.10
CA VAL A 214 -12.96 6.09 6.95
C VAL A 214 -13.48 7.53 7.17
N LEU A 215 -14.61 7.70 7.85
CA LEU A 215 -15.17 9.01 8.21
C LEU A 215 -14.56 9.54 9.52
N LEU A 216 -14.14 8.65 10.40
CA LEU A 216 -13.57 9.03 11.69
C LEU A 216 -12.19 9.68 11.54
N ASN A 217 -11.30 9.07 10.79
CA ASN A 217 -9.92 9.53 10.61
C ASN A 217 -9.65 10.14 9.22
N GLY A 218 -10.67 10.15 8.36
CA GLY A 218 -10.44 10.50 6.96
C GLY A 218 -9.62 9.46 6.21
N ALA A 219 -9.48 9.67 4.93
CA ALA A 219 -8.64 8.82 4.08
C ALA A 219 -8.25 9.56 2.82
N GLU A 220 -7.02 9.41 2.39
CA GLU A 220 -6.51 10.00 1.17
C GLU A 220 -5.68 8.98 0.40
N GLY A 221 -5.85 8.94 -0.91
CA GLY A 221 -5.07 8.06 -1.77
C GLY A 221 -5.15 8.49 -3.22
N ILE A 222 -4.01 8.41 -3.92
CA ILE A 222 -3.89 8.71 -5.34
C ILE A 222 -3.38 7.45 -6.02
N GLY A 223 -4.16 6.92 -6.94
CA GLY A 223 -3.83 5.79 -7.78
C GLY A 223 -3.93 6.13 -9.26
N THR A 224 -3.94 5.11 -10.09
CA THR A 224 -4.07 5.26 -11.54
C THR A 224 -5.55 5.35 -11.92
N GLY A 225 -5.97 6.52 -12.43
CA GLY A 225 -7.36 6.79 -12.83
C GLY A 225 -8.30 7.18 -11.69
N TRP A 226 -8.02 6.81 -10.45
CA TRP A 226 -8.83 7.13 -9.26
C TRP A 226 -8.01 7.89 -8.22
N SER A 227 -8.72 8.68 -7.46
CA SER A 227 -8.20 9.28 -6.22
C SER A 227 -9.31 9.30 -5.18
N THR A 228 -8.91 9.24 -3.91
CA THR A 228 -9.82 9.35 -2.77
C THR A 228 -9.35 10.49 -1.89
N PHE A 229 -10.29 11.32 -1.44
CA PHE A 229 -10.05 12.32 -0.42
C PHE A 229 -11.30 12.41 0.47
N VAL A 230 -11.17 11.95 1.70
CA VAL A 230 -12.17 12.05 2.75
C VAL A 230 -11.51 12.82 3.89
N PRO A 231 -11.92 14.07 4.18
CA PRO A 231 -11.36 14.84 5.29
C PRO A 231 -11.73 14.20 6.63
N ASN A 232 -10.86 14.38 7.62
CA ASN A 232 -11.12 14.04 9.01
C ASN A 232 -11.78 15.20 9.78
#